data_7f36685f38cfda8aa9ff8567ec9f259d
#
_entry.id   7f36685f38cfda8aa9ff8567ec9f259d
#
_cell.length_a   1.000
_cell.length_b   1.000
_cell.length_c   1.000
_cell.angle_alpha   90.00
_cell.angle_beta   90.00
_cell.angle_gamma   90.00
#
_symmetry.space_group_name_H-M   'P 1'
#
loop_
_entity.id
_entity.type
_entity.pdbx_description
1 polymer ?
#
loop_
_entity_poly.entity_id
_entity_poly.type
_entity_poly.pdbx_seq_one_letter_code
_entity_poly.pdbx_strand_id
1 'polypeptide(L)'
;MHHLAHYLARQSGCPEHGAILADLLTALQSAHDNGDTLIQLDDAQRTAADTLAATPLLADDDRAAPLTRRGDRLWISRNYQQEARLAAMLRERLHAADTPAEPVPADGLRAEQQNAVRLARSRRLALINGGPGTGKTYTIARLIHAEQQADPKIRIALAAPTGKAAKRMEESLAAAGVQDLPAQTLHRLLGIGSDGQARYHTSRHLPHDLIIIDEASMLSLELAHALIAATAPASRLILLGDADQLAAVEPGAILHDLSHHPALQNHRITLRESQRFRADSGIGQLAVILNGDDGQHGERLLEALAPYKKEQLPLFCRESDGLRLQTADAKTCADSHPLPCVAGEGRGGGVKTSRSDNTVTATSFDASQPPVTDKNAGHKNLRSQNSGEKTIHWNPTPDADLYRALIAPYQPYLEKLQDAAANPQELLNTYDQYRILCAGHHGALGTRRINAALRQLHQRAQGADTSLAYYHGLPLMILENDHRQQLYNGDTGICLEDDNGLQLHLPGHEPVPLARLNPATLTDAYALSIHKSQGSEYPHVALALDEHAERLLSRELLYTGITRSKGRLDIYASADALKNAAATPTRRHTGLAWHLDHPYKAQTNH
;
A
#
# COMPACT_ATOMS: atom_id res chain seq x y z
N MET A 1 -18.01 -18.88 11.99
CA MET A 1 -17.29 -20.18 12.08
C MET A 1 -18.07 -21.28 12.83
N HIS A 2 -18.70 -21.01 13.98
CA HIS A 2 -19.43 -22.06 14.74
C HIS A 2 -20.47 -22.84 13.93
N HIS A 3 -21.36 -22.17 13.20
CA HIS A 3 -22.37 -22.86 12.37
C HIS A 3 -21.75 -23.73 11.29
N LEU A 4 -20.69 -23.25 10.62
CA LEU A 4 -19.97 -24.01 9.60
C LEU A 4 -19.31 -25.28 10.20
N ALA A 5 -18.65 -25.13 11.36
CA ALA A 5 -18.00 -26.23 12.04
C ALA A 5 -18.98 -27.35 12.42
N HIS A 6 -20.10 -26.98 13.05
CA HIS A 6 -21.14 -27.94 13.40
C HIS A 6 -21.80 -28.59 12.18
N TYR A 7 -21.97 -27.84 11.06
CA TYR A 7 -22.45 -28.39 9.82
C TYR A 7 -21.46 -29.43 9.25
N LEU A 8 -20.18 -29.09 9.15
CA LEU A 8 -19.15 -30.00 8.67
C LEU A 8 -19.01 -31.25 9.55
N ALA A 9 -19.05 -31.08 10.88
CA ALA A 9 -18.99 -32.22 11.81
C ALA A 9 -20.18 -33.18 11.63
N ARG A 10 -21.38 -32.66 11.44
CA ARG A 10 -22.58 -33.49 11.13
C ARG A 10 -22.46 -34.21 9.80
N GLN A 11 -22.02 -33.52 8.73
CA GLN A 11 -21.85 -34.11 7.41
C GLN A 11 -20.77 -35.19 7.42
N SER A 12 -19.78 -35.07 8.27
CA SER A 12 -18.68 -36.04 8.42
C SER A 12 -18.99 -37.19 9.42
N GLY A 13 -20.23 -37.23 9.96
CA GLY A 13 -20.64 -38.25 10.91
C GLY A 13 -20.08 -38.13 12.33
N CYS A 14 -19.54 -36.94 12.70
CA CYS A 14 -18.86 -36.70 13.96
C CYS A 14 -19.44 -35.43 14.67
N PRO A 15 -20.76 -35.33 14.91
CA PRO A 15 -21.41 -34.12 15.43
C PRO A 15 -20.87 -33.67 16.79
N GLU A 16 -20.38 -34.60 17.62
CA GLU A 16 -19.78 -34.35 18.92
C GLU A 16 -18.49 -33.52 18.85
N HIS A 17 -17.80 -33.52 17.73
CA HIS A 17 -16.55 -32.78 17.52
C HIS A 17 -16.78 -31.36 16.98
N GLY A 18 -18.03 -30.92 16.83
CA GLY A 18 -18.35 -29.61 16.24
C GLY A 18 -17.78 -28.42 17.00
N ALA A 19 -17.70 -28.48 18.34
CA ALA A 19 -17.11 -27.41 19.15
C ALA A 19 -15.59 -27.33 18.97
N ILE A 20 -14.90 -28.47 19.03
CA ILE A 20 -13.43 -28.54 18.83
C ILE A 20 -13.05 -28.03 17.43
N LEU A 21 -13.80 -28.44 16.39
CA LEU A 21 -13.60 -27.95 15.04
C LEU A 21 -13.85 -26.44 14.93
N ALA A 22 -14.84 -25.91 15.68
CA ALA A 22 -15.14 -24.47 15.67
C ALA A 22 -13.99 -23.64 16.23
N ASP A 23 -13.36 -24.09 17.31
CA ASP A 23 -12.23 -23.41 17.93
C ASP A 23 -11.02 -23.36 16.96
N LEU A 24 -10.67 -24.49 16.34
CA LEU A 24 -9.56 -24.55 15.36
C LEU A 24 -9.87 -23.72 14.10
N LEU A 25 -11.09 -23.75 13.58
CA LEU A 25 -11.49 -22.92 12.44
C LEU A 25 -11.50 -21.44 12.79
N THR A 26 -11.84 -21.07 14.02
CA THR A 26 -11.79 -19.67 14.48
C THR A 26 -10.35 -19.18 14.56
N ALA A 27 -9.43 -20.01 15.09
CA ALA A 27 -8.01 -19.70 15.11
C ALA A 27 -7.43 -19.55 13.68
N LEU A 28 -7.77 -20.46 12.76
CA LEU A 28 -7.37 -20.39 11.35
C LEU A 28 -7.96 -19.17 10.64
N GLN A 29 -9.21 -18.79 10.93
CA GLN A 29 -9.79 -17.58 10.37
C GLN A 29 -9.07 -16.33 10.87
N SER A 30 -8.78 -16.26 12.18
CA SER A 30 -8.01 -15.14 12.75
C SER A 30 -6.62 -15.03 12.13
N ALA A 31 -5.95 -16.16 11.90
CA ALA A 31 -4.66 -16.22 11.22
C ALA A 31 -4.80 -15.75 9.76
N HIS A 32 -5.81 -16.23 9.04
CA HIS A 32 -6.10 -15.83 7.67
C HIS A 32 -6.36 -14.32 7.55
N ASP A 33 -7.10 -13.72 8.49
CA ASP A 33 -7.36 -12.28 8.54
C ASP A 33 -6.07 -11.47 8.80
N ASN A 34 -5.04 -12.11 9.40
CA ASN A 34 -3.70 -11.56 9.57
C ASN A 34 -2.76 -11.85 8.39
N GLY A 35 -3.24 -12.52 7.35
CA GLY A 35 -2.47 -12.85 6.14
C GLY A 35 -1.69 -14.16 6.21
N ASP A 36 -1.91 -14.99 7.25
CA ASP A 36 -1.33 -16.32 7.39
C ASP A 36 -2.07 -17.34 6.51
N THR A 37 -1.37 -18.38 6.05
CA THR A 37 -2.00 -19.50 5.33
C THR A 37 -2.25 -20.70 6.23
N LEU A 38 -1.61 -20.73 7.39
CA LEU A 38 -1.65 -21.81 8.39
C LEU A 38 -1.54 -21.23 9.80
N ILE A 39 -1.79 -22.08 10.81
CA ILE A 39 -1.40 -21.80 12.21
C ILE A 39 -0.33 -22.78 12.66
N GLN A 40 0.56 -22.28 13.54
CA GLN A 40 1.45 -23.11 14.34
C GLN A 40 0.69 -23.50 15.61
N LEU A 41 0.48 -24.80 15.82
CA LEU A 41 -0.33 -25.31 16.93
C LEU A 41 0.36 -25.05 18.29
N ASP A 42 -0.35 -24.43 19.21
CA ASP A 42 -0.01 -24.46 20.62
C ASP A 42 -0.43 -25.80 21.26
N ASP A 43 -0.16 -26.00 22.56
CA ASP A 43 -0.43 -27.26 23.23
C ASP A 43 -1.93 -27.59 23.31
N ALA A 44 -2.79 -26.59 23.50
CA ALA A 44 -4.23 -26.77 23.54
C ALA A 44 -4.78 -27.11 22.14
N GLN A 45 -4.33 -26.41 21.11
CA GLN A 45 -4.70 -26.64 19.72
C GLN A 45 -4.17 -27.98 19.23
N ARG A 46 -2.98 -28.42 19.69
CA ARG A 46 -2.43 -29.74 19.38
C ARG A 46 -3.31 -30.85 19.94
N THR A 47 -3.72 -30.74 21.21
CA THR A 47 -4.65 -31.68 21.84
C THR A 47 -6.00 -31.75 21.09
N ALA A 48 -6.51 -30.58 20.69
CA ALA A 48 -7.73 -30.49 19.88
C ALA A 48 -7.56 -31.17 18.51
N ALA A 49 -6.44 -30.93 17.84
CA ALA A 49 -6.11 -31.55 16.55
C ALA A 49 -5.91 -33.08 16.68
N ASP A 50 -5.28 -33.56 17.76
CA ASP A 50 -5.13 -35.00 18.04
C ASP A 50 -6.49 -35.69 18.19
N THR A 51 -7.43 -35.02 18.86
CA THR A 51 -8.80 -35.52 18.99
C THR A 51 -9.49 -35.66 17.63
N LEU A 52 -9.25 -34.74 16.69
CA LEU A 52 -9.84 -34.78 15.35
C LEU A 52 -9.09 -35.73 14.38
N ALA A 53 -7.84 -36.13 14.66
CA ALA A 53 -7.02 -36.94 13.75
C ALA A 53 -7.63 -38.30 13.42
N ALA A 54 -8.40 -38.87 14.36
CA ALA A 54 -9.13 -40.14 14.15
C ALA A 54 -10.45 -39.98 13.37
N THR A 55 -10.80 -38.76 12.97
CA THR A 55 -12.07 -38.44 12.30
C THR A 55 -11.84 -38.01 10.83
N PRO A 56 -12.89 -37.97 9.99
CA PRO A 56 -12.79 -37.41 8.65
C PRO A 56 -12.58 -35.88 8.60
N LEU A 57 -12.55 -35.17 9.76
CA LEU A 57 -12.46 -33.73 9.84
C LEU A 57 -11.02 -33.21 9.71
N LEU A 58 -10.03 -34.03 10.05
CA LEU A 58 -8.62 -33.70 9.96
C LEU A 58 -7.82 -34.80 9.29
N ALA A 59 -6.91 -34.45 8.40
CA ALA A 59 -6.00 -35.35 7.74
C ALA A 59 -4.54 -35.06 8.11
N ASP A 60 -3.81 -36.07 8.55
CA ASP A 60 -2.35 -36.04 8.75
C ASP A 60 -1.59 -36.53 7.50
N ASP A 61 -2.32 -36.99 6.51
CA ASP A 61 -1.87 -37.50 5.21
C ASP A 61 -2.51 -36.70 4.05
N ASP A 62 -2.47 -37.27 2.84
CA ASP A 62 -3.01 -36.60 1.64
C ASP A 62 -4.49 -36.92 1.37
N ARG A 63 -5.20 -37.56 2.32
CA ARG A 63 -6.65 -37.79 2.20
C ARG A 63 -7.44 -36.46 2.23
N ALA A 64 -8.59 -36.49 1.63
CA ALA A 64 -9.49 -35.33 1.66
C ALA A 64 -10.11 -35.15 3.04
N ALA A 65 -9.92 -33.97 3.65
CA ALA A 65 -10.52 -33.55 4.90
C ALA A 65 -10.67 -32.02 4.90
N PRO A 66 -11.52 -31.42 5.75
CA PRO A 66 -11.61 -29.96 5.90
C PRO A 66 -10.30 -29.32 6.38
N LEU A 67 -9.59 -30.00 7.27
CA LEU A 67 -8.31 -29.58 7.81
C LEU A 67 -7.19 -30.53 7.43
N THR A 68 -6.01 -30.00 7.19
CA THR A 68 -4.79 -30.78 6.95
C THR A 68 -3.71 -30.37 7.94
N ARG A 69 -3.11 -31.38 8.61
CA ARG A 69 -2.02 -31.17 9.57
C ARG A 69 -0.72 -31.80 9.06
N ARG A 70 0.41 -31.14 9.34
CA ARG A 70 1.76 -31.69 9.14
C ARG A 70 2.65 -31.27 10.30
N GLY A 71 2.89 -32.20 11.21
CA GLY A 71 3.56 -31.90 12.47
C GLY A 71 2.76 -30.90 13.28
N ASP A 72 3.41 -29.79 13.67
CA ASP A 72 2.76 -28.70 14.43
C ASP A 72 2.09 -27.65 13.56
N ARG A 73 1.94 -27.88 12.25
CA ARG A 73 1.29 -26.94 11.32
C ARG A 73 -0.10 -27.43 10.95
N LEU A 74 -1.07 -26.53 10.99
CA LEU A 74 -2.45 -26.81 10.62
C LEU A 74 -2.94 -25.81 9.58
N TRP A 75 -3.55 -26.33 8.52
CA TRP A 75 -4.15 -25.55 7.43
C TRP A 75 -5.64 -25.82 7.30
N ILE A 76 -6.36 -24.89 6.72
CA ILE A 76 -7.55 -25.22 5.93
C ILE A 76 -7.04 -25.95 4.69
N SER A 77 -7.60 -27.11 4.39
CA SER A 77 -7.06 -28.00 3.34
C SER A 77 -6.98 -27.36 1.95
N ARG A 78 -7.86 -26.39 1.66
CA ARG A 78 -7.77 -25.56 0.43
C ARG A 78 -6.41 -24.85 0.32
N ASN A 79 -5.98 -24.18 1.39
CA ASN A 79 -4.71 -23.45 1.39
C ASN A 79 -3.51 -24.43 1.28
N TYR A 80 -3.55 -25.54 2.03
CA TYR A 80 -2.55 -26.60 1.92
C TYR A 80 -2.38 -27.07 0.48
N GLN A 81 -3.49 -27.40 -0.20
CA GLN A 81 -3.46 -27.86 -1.58
C GLN A 81 -2.98 -26.79 -2.57
N GLN A 82 -3.36 -25.53 -2.35
CA GLN A 82 -2.88 -24.42 -3.19
C GLN A 82 -1.37 -24.24 -3.06
N GLU A 83 -0.83 -24.23 -1.83
CA GLU A 83 0.62 -24.13 -1.60
C GLU A 83 1.37 -25.34 -2.17
N ALA A 84 0.86 -26.55 -1.97
CA ALA A 84 1.46 -27.78 -2.49
C ALA A 84 1.54 -27.78 -4.03
N ARG A 85 0.45 -27.38 -4.71
CA ARG A 85 0.40 -27.26 -6.18
C ARG A 85 1.32 -26.15 -6.67
N LEU A 86 1.30 -25.00 -6.01
CA LEU A 86 2.20 -23.88 -6.34
C LEU A 86 3.65 -24.31 -6.23
N ALA A 87 4.04 -24.97 -5.13
CA ALA A 87 5.39 -25.47 -4.93
C ALA A 87 5.79 -26.52 -5.99
N ALA A 88 4.88 -27.39 -6.41
CA ALA A 88 5.13 -28.36 -7.48
C ALA A 88 5.43 -27.66 -8.82
N MET A 89 4.59 -26.72 -9.23
CA MET A 89 4.78 -25.95 -10.47
C MET A 89 6.04 -25.08 -10.43
N LEU A 90 6.40 -24.53 -9.26
CA LEU A 90 7.64 -23.78 -9.08
C LEU A 90 8.86 -24.69 -9.25
N ARG A 91 8.86 -25.89 -8.64
CA ARG A 91 9.95 -26.87 -8.80
C ARG A 91 10.20 -27.25 -10.26
N GLU A 92 9.13 -27.49 -11.02
CA GLU A 92 9.26 -27.77 -12.47
C GLU A 92 10.01 -26.63 -13.18
N ARG A 93 9.72 -25.37 -12.86
CA ARG A 93 10.41 -24.21 -13.45
C ARG A 93 11.85 -24.08 -12.98
N LEU A 94 12.14 -24.41 -11.72
CA LEU A 94 13.50 -24.37 -11.16
C LEU A 94 14.40 -25.44 -11.77
N HIS A 95 13.85 -26.61 -12.15
CA HIS A 95 14.57 -27.70 -12.79
C HIS A 95 14.61 -27.60 -14.34
N ALA A 96 13.89 -26.64 -14.92
CA ALA A 96 13.92 -26.43 -16.36
C ALA A 96 15.33 -26.04 -16.82
N ALA A 97 15.74 -26.57 -17.98
CA ALA A 97 17.04 -26.25 -18.55
C ALA A 97 17.19 -24.73 -18.79
N ASP A 98 18.40 -24.24 -18.53
CA ASP A 98 18.75 -22.86 -18.80
C ASP A 98 18.65 -22.57 -20.31
N THR A 99 18.15 -21.40 -20.62
CA THR A 99 18.18 -20.90 -21.99
C THR A 99 19.53 -20.22 -22.22
N PRO A 100 20.31 -20.61 -23.23
CA PRO A 100 21.50 -19.83 -23.59
C PRO A 100 21.10 -18.37 -23.87
N ALA A 101 21.69 -17.44 -23.15
CA ALA A 101 21.41 -16.02 -23.34
C ALA A 101 22.68 -15.33 -23.86
N GLU A 102 22.56 -14.64 -25.01
CA GLU A 102 23.62 -13.79 -25.48
C GLU A 102 23.88 -12.62 -24.52
N PRO A 103 25.13 -12.16 -24.39
CA PRO A 103 25.46 -11.01 -23.57
C PRO A 103 24.66 -9.78 -24.02
N VAL A 104 24.07 -9.08 -23.07
CA VAL A 104 23.43 -7.78 -23.31
C VAL A 104 24.50 -6.69 -23.27
N PRO A 105 24.47 -5.70 -24.17
CA PRO A 105 25.35 -4.55 -24.08
C PRO A 105 25.28 -3.91 -22.69
N ALA A 106 26.44 -3.70 -22.08
CA ALA A 106 26.56 -3.22 -20.70
C ALA A 106 26.24 -1.72 -20.55
N ASP A 107 25.91 -1.04 -21.64
CA ASP A 107 25.78 0.42 -21.71
C ASP A 107 24.72 0.94 -20.74
N GLY A 108 25.18 1.67 -19.72
CA GLY A 108 24.35 2.32 -18.72
C GLY A 108 23.81 1.40 -17.60
N LEU A 109 24.15 0.11 -17.58
CA LEU A 109 23.78 -0.83 -16.51
C LEU A 109 24.91 -1.04 -15.52
N ARG A 110 24.60 -0.97 -14.23
CA ARG A 110 25.51 -1.39 -13.14
C ARG A 110 25.68 -2.92 -13.13
N ALA A 111 26.73 -3.42 -12.48
CA ALA A 111 27.03 -4.85 -12.44
C ALA A 111 25.85 -5.71 -11.93
N GLU A 112 25.16 -5.26 -10.85
CA GLU A 112 23.97 -5.94 -10.32
C GLU A 112 22.84 -5.98 -11.36
N GLN A 113 22.61 -4.87 -12.07
CA GLN A 113 21.57 -4.78 -13.10
C GLN A 113 21.89 -5.64 -14.33
N GLN A 114 23.17 -5.69 -14.75
CA GLN A 114 23.62 -6.60 -15.82
C GLN A 114 23.39 -8.07 -15.44
N ASN A 115 23.71 -8.41 -14.19
CA ASN A 115 23.46 -9.76 -13.69
C ASN A 115 21.95 -10.08 -13.62
N ALA A 116 21.11 -9.10 -13.27
CA ALA A 116 19.65 -9.27 -13.29
C ALA A 116 19.12 -9.52 -14.69
N VAL A 117 19.57 -8.77 -15.69
CA VAL A 117 19.19 -8.99 -17.10
C VAL A 117 19.66 -10.37 -17.57
N ARG A 118 20.91 -10.77 -17.25
CA ARG A 118 21.43 -12.10 -17.61
C ARG A 118 20.59 -13.21 -16.97
N LEU A 119 20.28 -13.09 -15.69
CA LEU A 119 19.42 -14.04 -14.95
C LEU A 119 18.04 -14.16 -15.62
N ALA A 120 17.39 -13.04 -15.89
CA ALA A 120 16.05 -12.99 -16.48
C ALA A 120 16.01 -13.59 -17.90
N ARG A 121 17.10 -13.53 -18.64
CA ARG A 121 17.22 -14.12 -19.99
C ARG A 121 17.50 -15.63 -19.96
N SER A 122 18.22 -16.11 -18.95
CA SER A 122 18.64 -17.50 -18.86
C SER A 122 17.65 -18.43 -18.14
N ARG A 123 16.85 -17.89 -17.22
CA ARG A 123 15.98 -18.70 -16.34
C ARG A 123 14.50 -18.65 -16.73
N ARG A 124 13.78 -19.75 -16.49
CA ARG A 124 12.32 -19.80 -16.65
C ARG A 124 11.58 -19.06 -15.55
N LEU A 125 12.21 -18.92 -14.38
CA LEU A 125 11.75 -18.11 -13.26
C LEU A 125 12.92 -17.25 -12.79
N ALA A 126 12.72 -15.93 -12.72
CA ALA A 126 13.70 -15.00 -12.17
C ALA A 126 13.04 -14.06 -11.17
N LEU A 127 13.67 -13.88 -10.01
CA LEU A 127 13.29 -12.94 -8.98
C LEU A 127 14.28 -11.78 -8.98
N ILE A 128 13.80 -10.56 -9.18
CA ILE A 128 14.62 -9.35 -9.11
C ILE A 128 14.11 -8.49 -7.95
N ASN A 129 14.77 -8.66 -6.82
CA ASN A 129 14.49 -7.91 -5.61
C ASN A 129 15.21 -6.57 -5.62
N GLY A 130 14.66 -5.60 -4.89
CA GLY A 130 15.34 -4.34 -4.65
C GLY A 130 14.40 -3.30 -4.09
N GLY A 131 14.90 -2.47 -3.20
CA GLY A 131 14.17 -1.37 -2.61
C GLY A 131 13.78 -0.29 -3.62
N PRO A 132 13.04 0.73 -3.20
CA PRO A 132 12.69 1.86 -4.04
C PRO A 132 13.93 2.59 -4.56
N GLY A 133 13.90 2.95 -5.85
CA GLY A 133 15.00 3.70 -6.49
C GLY A 133 16.23 2.88 -6.87
N THR A 134 16.24 1.55 -6.71
CA THR A 134 17.36 0.68 -7.15
C THR A 134 17.44 0.50 -8.66
N GLY A 135 16.45 1.00 -9.40
CA GLY A 135 16.43 0.95 -10.86
C GLY A 135 15.84 -0.34 -11.42
N LYS A 136 14.96 -1.03 -10.70
CA LYS A 136 14.23 -2.21 -11.19
C LYS A 136 13.61 -1.97 -12.56
N THR A 137 12.79 -0.92 -12.70
CA THR A 137 12.09 -0.58 -13.94
C THR A 137 13.07 -0.25 -15.09
N TYR A 138 14.17 0.45 -14.79
CA TYR A 138 15.22 0.73 -15.77
C TYR A 138 15.89 -0.57 -16.26
N THR A 139 16.19 -1.49 -15.34
CA THR A 139 16.76 -2.82 -15.66
C THR A 139 15.81 -3.61 -16.58
N ILE A 140 14.51 -3.56 -16.29
CA ILE A 140 13.49 -4.23 -17.12
C ILE A 140 13.34 -3.58 -18.50
N ALA A 141 13.40 -2.25 -18.60
CA ALA A 141 13.40 -1.58 -19.89
C ALA A 141 14.56 -2.08 -20.78
N ARG A 142 15.77 -2.21 -20.22
CA ARG A 142 16.93 -2.76 -20.93
C ARG A 142 16.76 -4.22 -21.32
N LEU A 143 16.14 -5.03 -20.45
CA LEU A 143 15.78 -6.40 -20.78
C LEU A 143 14.81 -6.45 -21.96
N ILE A 144 13.72 -5.69 -21.91
CA ILE A 144 12.71 -5.64 -22.97
C ILE A 144 13.35 -5.26 -24.31
N HIS A 145 14.18 -4.21 -24.35
CA HIS A 145 14.89 -3.82 -25.57
C HIS A 145 15.78 -4.94 -26.11
N ALA A 146 16.53 -5.62 -25.24
CA ALA A 146 17.39 -6.73 -25.65
C ALA A 146 16.58 -7.92 -26.20
N GLU A 147 15.42 -8.21 -25.62
CA GLU A 147 14.53 -9.28 -26.10
C GLU A 147 13.90 -8.93 -27.46
N GLN A 148 13.42 -7.70 -27.62
CA GLN A 148 12.82 -7.23 -28.87
C GLN A 148 13.86 -7.13 -30.02
N GLN A 149 15.13 -6.84 -29.69
CA GLN A 149 16.23 -6.89 -30.66
C GLN A 149 16.57 -8.32 -31.09
N ALA A 150 16.55 -9.26 -30.15
CA ALA A 150 16.81 -10.67 -30.42
C ALA A 150 15.66 -11.35 -31.18
N ASP A 151 14.42 -11.05 -30.79
CA ASP A 151 13.21 -11.54 -31.46
C ASP A 151 12.15 -10.42 -31.55
N PRO A 152 12.01 -9.76 -32.70
CA PRO A 152 10.99 -8.71 -32.90
C PRO A 152 9.55 -9.19 -32.78
N LYS A 153 9.29 -10.51 -32.72
CA LYS A 153 7.96 -11.10 -32.60
C LYS A 153 7.67 -11.60 -31.18
N ILE A 154 8.59 -11.41 -30.25
CA ILE A 154 8.41 -11.85 -28.87
C ILE A 154 7.15 -11.23 -28.25
N ARG A 155 6.33 -12.04 -27.65
CA ARG A 155 5.09 -11.61 -26.99
C ARG A 155 5.37 -11.38 -25.51
N ILE A 156 5.39 -10.12 -25.11
CA ILE A 156 5.67 -9.70 -23.73
C ILE A 156 4.37 -9.28 -23.06
N ALA A 157 4.14 -9.73 -21.82
CA ALA A 157 3.08 -9.22 -20.95
C ALA A 157 3.70 -8.48 -19.76
N LEU A 158 3.15 -7.30 -19.48
CA LEU A 158 3.47 -6.50 -18.30
C LEU A 158 2.25 -6.46 -17.39
N ALA A 159 2.44 -6.78 -16.10
CA ALA A 159 1.36 -6.68 -15.15
C ALA A 159 1.83 -6.32 -13.73
N ALA A 160 0.89 -5.85 -12.92
CA ALA A 160 1.08 -5.60 -11.50
C ALA A 160 -0.19 -6.00 -10.72
N PRO A 161 -0.12 -6.22 -9.40
CA PRO A 161 -1.29 -6.57 -8.60
C PRO A 161 -2.39 -5.50 -8.60
N THR A 162 -2.03 -4.21 -8.67
CA THR A 162 -2.97 -3.08 -8.63
C THR A 162 -2.93 -2.25 -9.91
N GLY A 163 -4.06 -1.57 -10.22
CA GLY A 163 -4.16 -0.66 -11.39
C GLY A 163 -3.14 0.48 -11.32
N LYS A 164 -2.96 1.06 -10.15
CA LYS A 164 -1.99 2.14 -9.92
C LYS A 164 -0.54 1.70 -10.16
N ALA A 165 -0.17 0.50 -9.70
CA ALA A 165 1.16 -0.05 -9.95
C ALA A 165 1.37 -0.36 -11.45
N ALA A 166 0.37 -0.91 -12.13
CA ALA A 166 0.42 -1.18 -13.57
C ALA A 166 0.62 0.12 -14.37
N LYS A 167 -0.17 1.16 -14.10
CA LYS A 167 -0.05 2.45 -14.76
C LYS A 167 1.34 3.08 -14.53
N ARG A 168 1.83 3.05 -13.29
CA ARG A 168 3.16 3.55 -12.95
C ARG A 168 4.29 2.77 -13.66
N MET A 169 4.14 1.44 -13.76
CA MET A 169 5.07 0.60 -14.53
C MET A 169 5.12 1.04 -15.99
N GLU A 170 3.95 1.24 -16.62
CA GLU A 170 3.83 1.71 -18.01
C GLU A 170 4.49 3.08 -18.21
N GLU A 171 4.16 4.08 -17.38
CA GLU A 171 4.75 5.42 -17.43
C GLU A 171 6.28 5.39 -17.27
N SER A 172 6.78 4.58 -16.34
CA SER A 172 8.22 4.45 -16.08
C SER A 172 8.97 3.75 -17.21
N LEU A 173 8.34 2.75 -17.86
CA LEU A 173 8.90 2.07 -19.01
C LEU A 173 8.87 2.97 -20.24
N ALA A 174 7.80 3.74 -20.46
CA ALA A 174 7.71 4.73 -21.53
C ALA A 174 8.81 5.80 -21.39
N ALA A 175 9.04 6.32 -20.17
CA ALA A 175 10.13 7.24 -19.88
C ALA A 175 11.53 6.63 -20.12
N ALA A 176 11.67 5.30 -20.03
CA ALA A 176 12.89 4.55 -20.33
C ALA A 176 13.00 4.11 -21.80
N GLY A 177 12.07 4.56 -22.67
CA GLY A 177 12.10 4.33 -24.13
C GLY A 177 11.34 3.09 -24.60
N VAL A 178 10.64 2.36 -23.72
CA VAL A 178 9.76 1.25 -24.11
C VAL A 178 8.38 1.82 -24.40
N GLN A 179 7.98 1.79 -25.67
CA GLN A 179 6.67 2.28 -26.15
C GLN A 179 5.82 1.11 -26.63
N ASP A 180 4.51 1.33 -26.74
CA ASP A 180 3.53 0.38 -27.29
C ASP A 180 3.45 -0.97 -26.54
N LEU A 181 3.79 -0.97 -25.24
CA LEU A 181 3.70 -2.15 -24.39
C LEU A 181 2.85 -1.82 -23.13
N PRO A 182 1.53 -1.94 -23.21
CA PRO A 182 0.65 -1.57 -22.11
C PRO A 182 0.82 -2.51 -20.91
N ALA A 183 0.82 -1.95 -19.72
CA ALA A 183 0.77 -2.70 -18.48
C ALA A 183 -0.68 -2.81 -17.97
N GLN A 184 -1.01 -3.93 -17.34
CA GLN A 184 -2.37 -4.20 -16.85
C GLN A 184 -2.36 -4.81 -15.45
N THR A 185 -3.52 -4.91 -14.82
CA THR A 185 -3.61 -5.64 -13.55
C THR A 185 -3.47 -7.14 -13.78
N LEU A 186 -2.94 -7.87 -12.78
CA LEU A 186 -2.88 -9.33 -12.83
C LEU A 186 -4.27 -9.96 -13.04
N HIS A 187 -5.31 -9.43 -12.42
CA HIS A 187 -6.68 -9.88 -12.62
C HIS A 187 -7.09 -9.81 -14.09
N ARG A 188 -6.77 -8.70 -14.76
CA ARG A 188 -7.06 -8.52 -16.19
C ARG A 188 -6.21 -9.45 -17.07
N LEU A 189 -4.92 -9.59 -16.77
CA LEU A 189 -4.02 -10.51 -17.48
C LEU A 189 -4.52 -11.95 -17.43
N LEU A 190 -4.94 -12.40 -16.23
CA LEU A 190 -5.44 -13.75 -15.99
C LEU A 190 -6.89 -13.93 -16.48
N GLY A 191 -7.59 -12.84 -16.80
CA GLY A 191 -8.99 -12.84 -17.18
C GLY A 191 -9.89 -13.29 -16.03
N ILE A 192 -9.59 -12.89 -14.79
CA ILE A 192 -10.42 -13.20 -13.62
C ILE A 192 -11.70 -12.38 -13.72
N GLY A 193 -12.83 -13.07 -13.82
CA GLY A 193 -14.17 -12.49 -13.89
C GLY A 193 -14.76 -12.17 -12.51
N SER A 194 -16.01 -11.71 -12.51
CA SER A 194 -16.77 -11.45 -11.27
C SER A 194 -17.10 -12.72 -10.47
N ASP A 195 -16.96 -13.88 -11.08
CA ASP A 195 -17.09 -15.20 -10.45
C ASP A 195 -15.81 -15.67 -9.76
N GLY A 196 -14.74 -14.86 -9.80
CA GLY A 196 -13.41 -15.19 -9.25
C GLY A 196 -12.65 -16.24 -10.05
N GLN A 197 -13.17 -16.73 -11.19
CA GLN A 197 -12.49 -17.73 -12.00
C GLN A 197 -11.53 -17.10 -13.00
N ALA A 198 -10.33 -17.66 -13.07
CA ALA A 198 -9.34 -17.23 -14.07
C ALA A 198 -9.63 -17.89 -15.42
N ARG A 199 -9.64 -17.10 -16.49
CA ARG A 199 -9.76 -17.59 -17.88
C ARG A 199 -8.55 -18.42 -18.32
N TYR A 200 -7.35 -18.07 -17.81
CA TYR A 200 -6.11 -18.76 -18.09
C TYR A 200 -5.71 -19.61 -16.89
N HIS A 201 -5.35 -20.86 -17.15
CA HIS A 201 -5.06 -21.88 -16.14
C HIS A 201 -4.18 -22.99 -16.76
N THR A 202 -3.90 -24.06 -16.04
CA THR A 202 -3.02 -25.17 -16.48
C THR A 202 -3.35 -25.80 -17.83
N SER A 203 -4.63 -25.80 -18.25
CA SER A 203 -5.05 -26.33 -19.55
C SER A 203 -5.20 -25.25 -20.63
N ARG A 204 -5.06 -23.96 -20.27
CA ARG A 204 -5.16 -22.81 -21.16
C ARG A 204 -4.21 -21.73 -20.72
N HIS A 205 -2.98 -21.80 -21.20
CA HIS A 205 -1.93 -20.87 -20.80
C HIS A 205 -2.09 -19.48 -21.46
N LEU A 206 -1.43 -18.49 -20.84
CA LEU A 206 -1.22 -17.16 -21.39
C LEU A 206 -0.42 -17.26 -22.72
N PRO A 207 -0.79 -16.51 -23.76
CA PRO A 207 -0.12 -16.58 -25.07
C PRO A 207 1.15 -15.73 -25.13
N HIS A 208 1.92 -15.65 -24.04
CA HIS A 208 3.10 -14.78 -23.95
C HIS A 208 4.38 -15.61 -23.72
N ASP A 209 5.46 -15.15 -24.32
CA ASP A 209 6.78 -15.79 -24.23
C ASP A 209 7.56 -15.28 -23.03
N LEU A 210 7.30 -14.02 -22.63
CA LEU A 210 7.87 -13.35 -21.47
C LEU A 210 6.77 -12.65 -20.68
N ILE A 211 6.69 -12.93 -19.38
CA ILE A 211 5.72 -12.33 -18.45
C ILE A 211 6.50 -11.64 -17.34
N ILE A 212 6.25 -10.36 -17.15
CA ILE A 212 6.93 -9.51 -16.16
C ILE A 212 5.89 -8.97 -15.20
N ILE A 213 6.07 -9.27 -13.91
CA ILE A 213 5.19 -8.82 -12.84
C ILE A 213 5.95 -7.86 -11.94
N ASP A 214 5.46 -6.63 -11.83
CA ASP A 214 6.00 -5.66 -10.86
C ASP A 214 5.18 -5.64 -9.56
N GLU A 215 5.76 -5.10 -8.49
CA GLU A 215 5.18 -5.08 -7.13
C GLU A 215 4.77 -6.49 -6.64
N ALA A 216 5.60 -7.49 -6.92
CA ALA A 216 5.32 -8.89 -6.57
C ALA A 216 5.28 -9.17 -5.05
N SER A 217 5.70 -8.23 -4.19
CA SER A 217 5.47 -8.26 -2.73
C SER A 217 3.98 -8.31 -2.38
N MET A 218 3.11 -7.78 -3.25
CA MET A 218 1.66 -7.78 -3.09
C MET A 218 0.96 -9.02 -3.66
N LEU A 219 1.70 -10.07 -4.04
CA LEU A 219 1.11 -11.33 -4.51
C LEU A 219 0.58 -12.15 -3.33
N SER A 220 -0.73 -12.39 -3.31
CA SER A 220 -1.36 -13.37 -2.43
C SER A 220 -1.10 -14.81 -2.90
N LEU A 221 -1.36 -15.80 -2.04
CA LEU A 221 -1.27 -17.22 -2.40
C LEU A 221 -2.17 -17.54 -3.61
N GLU A 222 -3.41 -17.07 -3.60
CA GLU A 222 -4.39 -17.34 -4.66
C GLU A 222 -3.93 -16.76 -6.00
N LEU A 223 -3.50 -15.51 -5.99
CA LEU A 223 -3.09 -14.81 -7.20
C LEU A 223 -1.77 -15.37 -7.77
N ALA A 224 -0.82 -15.73 -6.91
CA ALA A 224 0.42 -16.39 -7.31
C ALA A 224 0.17 -17.78 -7.90
N HIS A 225 -0.71 -18.59 -7.26
CA HIS A 225 -1.11 -19.88 -7.79
C HIS A 225 -1.74 -19.75 -9.18
N ALA A 226 -2.69 -18.80 -9.36
CA ALA A 226 -3.34 -18.56 -10.65
C ALA A 226 -2.33 -18.11 -11.72
N LEU A 227 -1.39 -17.21 -11.38
CA LEU A 227 -0.35 -16.71 -12.27
C LEU A 227 0.57 -17.85 -12.76
N ILE A 228 1.10 -18.65 -11.84
CA ILE A 228 2.02 -19.73 -12.18
C ILE A 228 1.30 -20.81 -13.01
N ALA A 229 0.05 -21.15 -12.65
CA ALA A 229 -0.77 -22.11 -13.40
C ALA A 229 -1.10 -21.63 -14.82
N ALA A 230 -1.30 -20.32 -15.00
CA ALA A 230 -1.60 -19.72 -16.30
C ALA A 230 -0.36 -19.52 -17.18
N THR A 231 0.84 -19.51 -16.61
CA THR A 231 2.10 -19.30 -17.34
C THR A 231 2.55 -20.61 -17.98
N ALA A 232 2.74 -20.65 -19.31
CA ALA A 232 3.19 -21.86 -19.98
C ALA A 232 4.59 -22.32 -19.48
N PRO A 233 4.89 -23.62 -19.43
CA PRO A 233 6.20 -24.11 -18.97
C PRO A 233 7.38 -23.54 -19.77
N ALA A 234 7.17 -23.27 -21.06
CA ALA A 234 8.18 -22.68 -21.96
C ALA A 234 8.34 -21.17 -21.77
N SER A 235 7.36 -20.48 -21.19
CA SER A 235 7.42 -19.03 -20.99
C SER A 235 8.33 -18.68 -19.82
N ARG A 236 9.00 -17.53 -19.94
CA ARG A 236 9.78 -16.94 -18.84
C ARG A 236 8.90 -16.06 -17.98
N LEU A 237 9.04 -16.20 -16.68
CA LEU A 237 8.34 -15.41 -15.66
C LEU A 237 9.36 -14.63 -14.83
N ILE A 238 9.19 -13.33 -14.78
CA ILE A 238 10.01 -12.45 -13.97
C ILE A 238 9.13 -11.78 -12.92
N LEU A 239 9.51 -11.95 -11.66
CA LEU A 239 8.87 -11.31 -10.52
C LEU A 239 9.79 -10.19 -10.00
N LEU A 240 9.29 -8.96 -10.05
CA LEU A 240 9.95 -7.78 -9.51
C LEU A 240 9.27 -7.33 -8.23
N GLY A 241 10.05 -6.95 -7.25
CA GLY A 241 9.47 -6.42 -6.02
C GLY A 241 10.53 -6.08 -4.99
N ASP A 242 10.06 -5.89 -3.79
CA ASP A 242 10.89 -5.65 -2.62
C ASP A 242 10.42 -6.61 -1.52
N ALA A 243 11.24 -7.60 -1.21
CA ALA A 243 10.90 -8.65 -0.24
C ALA A 243 10.80 -8.12 1.20
N ASP A 244 11.37 -6.92 1.46
CA ASP A 244 11.37 -6.26 2.76
C ASP A 244 10.18 -5.29 2.95
N GLN A 245 9.40 -5.06 1.89
CA GLN A 245 8.13 -4.32 1.98
C GLN A 245 6.99 -5.19 2.50
N LEU A 246 5.93 -4.53 2.93
CA LEU A 246 4.69 -5.20 3.32
C LEU A 246 4.23 -6.20 2.26
N ALA A 247 3.91 -7.41 2.70
CA ALA A 247 3.27 -8.42 1.87
C ALA A 247 1.81 -8.02 1.52
N ALA A 248 1.16 -8.83 0.66
CA ALA A 248 -0.25 -8.67 0.31
C ALA A 248 -1.15 -8.60 1.57
N VAL A 249 -2.30 -7.95 1.47
CA VAL A 249 -3.30 -7.98 2.57
C VAL A 249 -3.88 -9.38 2.70
N GLU A 250 -4.16 -10.03 1.57
CA GLU A 250 -4.62 -11.41 1.51
C GLU A 250 -3.53 -12.40 1.95
N PRO A 251 -3.89 -13.64 2.32
CA PRO A 251 -2.95 -14.64 2.81
C PRO A 251 -1.82 -14.98 1.84
N GLY A 252 -0.63 -15.14 2.42
CA GLY A 252 0.60 -15.49 1.74
C GLY A 252 1.67 -14.41 1.82
N ALA A 253 2.93 -14.82 1.71
CA ALA A 253 4.12 -13.97 1.65
C ALA A 253 5.03 -14.44 0.52
N ILE A 254 4.47 -14.56 -0.68
CA ILE A 254 5.07 -15.30 -1.80
C ILE A 254 6.46 -14.79 -2.15
N LEU A 255 6.61 -13.47 -2.39
CA LEU A 255 7.92 -12.93 -2.75
C LEU A 255 8.93 -13.09 -1.63
N HIS A 256 8.51 -12.89 -0.38
CA HIS A 256 9.36 -13.09 0.80
C HIS A 256 9.83 -14.55 0.90
N ASP A 257 8.90 -15.51 0.85
CA ASP A 257 9.20 -16.94 0.94
C ASP A 257 10.18 -17.37 -0.16
N LEU A 258 9.90 -16.99 -1.42
CA LEU A 258 10.77 -17.32 -2.56
C LEU A 258 12.12 -16.62 -2.47
N SER A 259 12.16 -15.38 -1.98
CA SER A 259 13.40 -14.60 -1.87
C SER A 259 14.36 -15.15 -0.80
N HIS A 260 13.85 -15.85 0.20
CA HIS A 260 14.67 -16.41 1.28
C HIS A 260 14.94 -17.92 1.13
N HIS A 261 14.18 -18.61 0.26
CA HIS A 261 14.32 -20.06 0.11
C HIS A 261 15.64 -20.45 -0.59
N PRO A 262 16.42 -21.42 -0.05
CA PRO A 262 17.70 -21.82 -0.62
C PRO A 262 17.63 -22.32 -2.07
N ALA A 263 16.58 -23.05 -2.44
CA ALA A 263 16.41 -23.57 -3.80
C ALA A 263 16.33 -22.48 -4.88
N LEU A 264 15.99 -21.24 -4.50
CA LEU A 264 15.92 -20.10 -5.42
C LEU A 264 17.17 -19.24 -5.44
N GLN A 265 18.25 -19.62 -4.76
CA GLN A 265 19.49 -18.83 -4.71
C GLN A 265 20.03 -18.48 -6.10
N ASN A 266 19.97 -19.42 -7.06
CA ASN A 266 20.40 -19.24 -8.43
C ASN A 266 19.32 -18.64 -9.36
N HIS A 267 18.17 -18.28 -8.83
CA HIS A 267 17.02 -17.71 -9.53
C HIS A 267 16.66 -16.30 -9.03
N ARG A 268 17.45 -15.76 -8.09
CA ARG A 268 17.21 -14.45 -7.53
C ARG A 268 18.43 -13.55 -7.60
N ILE A 269 18.17 -12.27 -7.69
CA ILE A 269 19.17 -11.21 -7.52
C ILE A 269 18.57 -10.05 -6.76
N THR A 270 19.38 -9.39 -5.93
CA THR A 270 18.96 -8.21 -5.18
C THR A 270 19.76 -7.00 -5.65
N LEU A 271 19.05 -5.98 -6.12
CA LEU A 271 19.60 -4.67 -6.45
C LEU A 271 19.70 -3.85 -5.18
N ARG A 272 20.90 -3.58 -4.71
CA ARG A 272 21.15 -2.92 -3.41
C ARG A 272 21.36 -1.42 -3.53
N GLU A 273 22.00 -0.97 -4.61
CA GLU A 273 22.33 0.44 -4.78
C GLU A 273 21.10 1.24 -5.20
N SER A 274 20.58 2.07 -4.31
CA SER A 274 19.49 3.00 -4.60
C SER A 274 20.04 4.33 -5.14
N GLN A 275 19.53 4.76 -6.28
CA GLN A 275 19.80 6.12 -6.80
C GLN A 275 18.94 7.18 -6.13
N ARG A 276 17.80 6.77 -5.57
CA ARG A 276 16.87 7.67 -4.90
C ARG A 276 17.29 7.94 -3.47
N PHE A 277 17.70 6.91 -2.77
CA PHE A 277 18.13 6.98 -1.37
C PHE A 277 19.62 6.65 -1.32
N ARG A 278 20.45 7.67 -1.39
CA ARG A 278 21.88 7.48 -1.11
C ARG A 278 22.01 7.01 0.33
N ALA A 279 22.94 6.12 0.60
CA ALA A 279 23.15 5.58 1.94
C ALA A 279 23.49 6.68 2.98
N ASP A 280 23.97 7.84 2.52
CA ASP A 280 24.26 9.02 3.31
C ASP A 280 23.04 9.98 3.49
N SER A 281 21.91 9.75 2.77
CA SER A 281 20.70 10.53 2.99
C SER A 281 19.93 10.03 4.21
N GLY A 282 19.29 10.93 4.98
CA GLY A 282 18.55 10.55 6.18
C GLY A 282 17.52 9.42 5.93
N ILE A 283 16.70 9.51 4.87
CA ILE A 283 15.73 8.45 4.53
C ILE A 283 16.45 7.15 4.14
N GLY A 284 17.60 7.23 3.42
CA GLY A 284 18.41 6.08 3.07
C GLY A 284 18.99 5.37 4.30
N GLN A 285 19.47 6.14 5.27
CA GLN A 285 19.99 5.61 6.55
C GLN A 285 18.89 4.87 7.32
N LEU A 286 17.68 5.45 7.43
CA LEU A 286 16.56 4.77 8.08
C LEU A 286 16.20 3.46 7.38
N ALA A 287 16.17 3.45 6.04
CA ALA A 287 15.90 2.25 5.26
C ALA A 287 16.96 1.16 5.47
N VAL A 288 18.26 1.54 5.52
CA VAL A 288 19.36 0.60 5.80
C VAL A 288 19.27 0.02 7.22
N ILE A 289 18.93 0.84 8.21
CA ILE A 289 18.75 0.38 9.60
C ILE A 289 17.62 -0.66 9.67
N LEU A 290 16.49 -0.39 9.03
CA LEU A 290 15.34 -1.29 9.08
C LEU A 290 15.59 -2.63 8.35
N ASN A 291 16.42 -2.64 7.31
CA ASN A 291 16.75 -3.85 6.54
C ASN A 291 18.04 -4.54 7.01
N GLY A 292 18.68 -4.07 8.09
CA GLY A 292 19.88 -4.71 8.67
C GLY A 292 19.54 -6.02 9.37
N ASP A 293 20.57 -6.82 9.69
CA ASP A 293 20.43 -8.13 10.36
C ASP A 293 20.92 -8.13 11.83
N ASP A 294 21.20 -6.96 12.41
CA ASP A 294 21.90 -6.85 13.69
C ASP A 294 20.99 -6.95 14.94
N GLY A 295 19.69 -7.03 14.76
CA GLY A 295 18.71 -7.16 15.85
C GLY A 295 18.52 -5.91 16.73
N GLN A 296 19.24 -4.80 16.46
CA GLN A 296 19.19 -3.55 17.24
C GLN A 296 18.42 -2.44 16.50
N HIS A 297 17.47 -2.80 15.64
CA HIS A 297 16.77 -1.87 14.76
C HIS A 297 16.11 -0.71 15.50
N GLY A 298 15.48 -0.98 16.66
CA GLY A 298 14.73 0.03 17.40
C GLY A 298 15.63 1.12 18.00
N GLU A 299 16.71 0.74 18.67
CA GLU A 299 17.68 1.67 19.26
C GLU A 299 18.38 2.49 18.17
N ARG A 300 18.88 1.84 17.14
CA ARG A 300 19.58 2.53 16.03
C ARG A 300 18.66 3.46 15.25
N LEU A 301 17.38 3.10 15.11
CA LEU A 301 16.39 3.97 14.49
C LEU A 301 16.20 5.25 15.29
N LEU A 302 16.04 5.14 16.62
CA LEU A 302 15.89 6.31 17.51
C LEU A 302 17.15 7.18 17.53
N GLU A 303 18.34 6.58 17.55
CA GLU A 303 19.61 7.30 17.43
C GLU A 303 19.70 8.08 16.11
N ALA A 304 19.33 7.45 15.00
CA ALA A 304 19.33 8.08 13.69
C ALA A 304 18.29 9.20 13.57
N LEU A 305 17.17 9.10 14.29
CA LEU A 305 16.11 10.11 14.32
C LEU A 305 16.37 11.25 15.33
N ALA A 306 17.22 11.05 16.31
CA ALA A 306 17.49 12.03 17.36
C ALA A 306 17.85 13.44 16.83
N PRO A 307 18.67 13.61 15.77
CA PRO A 307 18.98 14.94 15.21
C PRO A 307 17.77 15.65 14.59
N TYR A 308 16.71 14.90 14.23
CA TYR A 308 15.50 15.40 13.56
C TYR A 308 14.33 15.61 14.52
N LYS A 309 14.54 15.34 15.82
CA LYS A 309 13.52 15.48 16.86
C LYS A 309 13.17 16.95 17.04
N LYS A 310 11.90 17.28 16.94
CA LYS A 310 11.35 18.59 17.27
C LYS A 310 10.61 18.52 18.59
N GLU A 311 10.98 19.38 19.53
CA GLU A 311 10.27 19.49 20.81
C GLU A 311 8.94 20.23 20.68
N GLN A 312 8.78 21.05 19.65
CA GLN A 312 7.53 21.75 19.31
C GLN A 312 7.35 21.79 17.81
N LEU A 313 6.12 21.57 17.35
CA LEU A 313 5.74 21.86 15.98
C LEU A 313 6.03 23.35 15.69
N PRO A 314 6.63 23.69 14.53
CA PRO A 314 6.73 25.09 14.17
C PRO A 314 5.31 25.63 14.04
N LEU A 315 4.96 26.62 14.83
CA LEU A 315 3.79 27.47 14.64
C LEU A 315 3.91 28.14 13.26
N PHE A 316 3.50 27.45 12.22
CA PHE A 316 3.28 28.06 10.91
C PHE A 316 1.92 28.76 10.91
N CYS A 317 1.80 29.75 11.77
CA CYS A 317 0.81 30.80 11.68
C CYS A 317 1.51 32.07 12.15
N ARG A 318 2.33 32.66 11.28
CA ARG A 318 2.57 34.09 11.40
C ARG A 318 1.25 34.78 11.02
N GLU A 319 0.79 35.65 11.88
CA GLU A 319 -0.44 36.48 11.76
C GLU A 319 -0.52 37.37 10.52
N SER A 320 0.30 37.15 9.47
CA SER A 320 0.42 38.09 8.34
C SER A 320 -0.33 37.69 7.07
N ASP A 321 -0.85 36.45 6.94
CA ASP A 321 -1.47 36.05 5.67
C ASP A 321 -2.87 35.44 5.90
N GLY A 322 -3.86 36.31 5.94
CA GLY A 322 -5.25 36.20 5.51
C GLY A 322 -6.14 35.02 5.94
N LEU A 323 -5.62 33.87 6.35
CA LEU A 323 -6.42 32.74 6.80
C LEU A 323 -6.51 32.70 8.34
N ARG A 324 -7.41 33.53 8.89
CA ARG A 324 -7.81 33.44 10.31
C ARG A 324 -8.63 32.17 10.51
N LEU A 325 -7.98 31.07 10.85
CA LEU A 325 -8.64 29.94 11.51
C LEU A 325 -9.01 30.40 12.95
N GLN A 326 -10.25 30.87 13.13
CA GLN A 326 -10.72 31.21 14.45
C GLN A 326 -10.60 30.02 15.37
N THR A 327 -9.98 30.21 16.52
CA THR A 327 -9.83 29.23 17.59
C THR A 327 -11.22 28.82 18.10
N ALA A 328 -11.71 27.66 17.67
CA ALA A 328 -12.77 26.98 18.38
C ALA A 328 -12.09 26.05 19.39
N ASP A 329 -12.49 26.18 20.65
CA ASP A 329 -11.93 25.48 21.80
C ASP A 329 -11.71 23.99 21.56
N ALA A 330 -10.48 23.55 21.85
CA ALA A 330 -10.06 22.15 21.80
C ALA A 330 -10.88 21.20 22.71
N LYS A 331 -11.72 21.75 23.57
CA LYS A 331 -12.59 21.00 24.48
C LYS A 331 -13.81 20.37 23.82
N THR A 332 -14.26 20.86 22.65
CA THR A 332 -15.48 20.35 22.01
C THR A 332 -15.27 19.13 21.11
N CYS A 333 -14.03 18.73 20.84
CA CYS A 333 -13.76 17.53 20.01
C CYS A 333 -13.62 16.23 20.81
N ALA A 334 -13.59 16.28 22.13
CA ALA A 334 -13.41 15.09 22.97
C ALA A 334 -14.72 14.35 23.31
N ASP A 335 -15.89 15.02 23.23
CA ASP A 335 -17.16 14.52 23.77
C ASP A 335 -18.30 14.31 22.76
N SER A 336 -18.04 14.18 21.46
CA SER A 336 -19.11 13.81 20.53
C SER A 336 -19.21 12.29 20.39
N HIS A 337 -20.26 11.75 21.00
CA HIS A 337 -20.77 10.39 20.92
C HIS A 337 -20.98 9.88 19.47
N PRO A 338 -21.10 8.54 19.29
CA PRO A 338 -21.20 7.91 17.99
C PRO A 338 -22.47 8.32 17.25
N LEU A 339 -22.37 8.39 15.92
CA LEU A 339 -23.45 8.67 15.00
C LEU A 339 -24.68 7.77 15.26
N PRO A 340 -25.90 8.33 15.33
CA PRO A 340 -27.11 7.53 15.37
C PRO A 340 -27.45 7.00 13.98
N CYS A 341 -27.83 5.72 13.94
CA CYS A 341 -28.51 5.10 12.82
C CYS A 341 -29.83 5.81 12.53
N VAL A 342 -30.11 5.98 11.24
CA VAL A 342 -31.34 6.53 10.70
C VAL A 342 -32.54 5.66 11.09
N ALA A 343 -33.51 6.22 11.79
CA ALA A 343 -34.90 5.80 11.76
C ALA A 343 -35.80 7.00 12.05
N GLY A 344 -36.84 7.11 11.25
CA GLY A 344 -37.66 8.25 10.92
C GLY A 344 -38.62 8.79 11.97
N GLU A 345 -39.22 9.88 11.53
CA GLU A 345 -40.54 10.47 11.83
C GLU A 345 -40.78 11.22 13.16
N GLY A 346 -41.16 12.48 12.97
CA GLY A 346 -42.34 13.02 13.68
C GLY A 346 -42.19 14.31 14.47
N ARG A 347 -42.66 15.41 13.85
CA ARG A 347 -43.43 16.53 14.42
C ARG A 347 -42.86 17.43 15.50
N GLY A 348 -42.67 18.69 15.14
CA GLY A 348 -43.47 19.83 15.62
C GLY A 348 -43.03 20.55 16.89
N GLY A 349 -42.77 21.84 16.81
CA GLY A 349 -42.81 22.73 17.95
C GLY A 349 -41.87 23.96 17.78
N GLY A 350 -42.39 25.06 17.28
CA GLY A 350 -41.68 26.33 17.23
C GLY A 350 -41.67 27.04 18.59
N VAL A 351 -40.64 27.85 18.82
CA VAL A 351 -40.69 29.04 19.68
C VAL A 351 -39.74 30.13 19.17
N LYS A 352 -40.23 31.34 19.29
CA LYS A 352 -39.86 32.65 18.76
C LYS A 352 -38.55 33.24 19.35
N THR A 353 -37.87 33.97 18.46
CA THR A 353 -37.33 35.36 18.53
C THR A 353 -36.72 35.92 19.80
N SER A 354 -35.52 36.48 19.71
CA SER A 354 -35.30 37.91 19.99
C SER A 354 -33.99 38.43 19.39
N ARG A 355 -34.12 39.53 18.60
CA ARG A 355 -33.06 40.42 18.14
C ARG A 355 -32.49 41.21 19.30
N SER A 356 -31.20 41.51 19.27
CA SER A 356 -30.65 42.73 19.81
C SER A 356 -29.52 43.23 18.94
N ASP A 357 -29.77 44.40 18.34
CA ASP A 357 -28.83 45.26 17.63
C ASP A 357 -27.74 45.76 18.59
N ASN A 358 -26.50 45.80 18.11
CA ASN A 358 -25.53 46.78 18.59
C ASN A 358 -24.60 47.19 17.44
N THR A 359 -24.91 48.37 16.96
CA THR A 359 -24.11 49.25 16.08
C THR A 359 -22.91 49.78 16.86
N VAL A 360 -21.69 49.65 16.32
CA VAL A 360 -20.55 50.49 16.72
C VAL A 360 -19.83 51.00 15.47
N THR A 361 -19.72 52.28 15.44
CA THR A 361 -19.22 53.25 14.47
C THR A 361 -17.79 53.01 13.97
N ALA A 362 -17.63 53.29 12.67
CA ALA A 362 -16.36 53.41 11.97
C ALA A 362 -15.61 54.71 12.36
N THR A 363 -14.30 54.60 12.58
CA THR A 363 -13.38 55.73 12.54
C THR A 363 -12.31 55.51 11.46
N SER A 364 -12.30 56.41 10.53
CA SER A 364 -11.38 56.60 9.43
C SER A 364 -9.95 56.89 9.91
N PHE A 365 -8.93 56.32 9.28
CA PHE A 365 -7.56 56.82 9.33
C PHE A 365 -6.99 57.00 7.92
N ASP A 366 -6.34 58.19 7.82
CA ASP A 366 -5.88 58.89 6.65
C ASP A 366 -4.60 58.30 6.05
N ALA A 367 -4.54 58.24 4.73
CA ALA A 367 -3.39 57.79 3.94
C ALA A 367 -2.66 59.01 3.37
N SER A 368 -1.48 59.32 3.90
CA SER A 368 -0.50 60.15 3.15
C SER A 368 0.87 60.13 3.81
N GLN A 369 1.82 59.36 3.25
CA GLN A 369 3.22 59.75 3.07
C GLN A 369 4.00 58.72 2.22
N PRO A 370 4.94 59.16 1.33
CA PRO A 370 5.61 58.34 0.34
C PRO A 370 6.90 57.68 0.88
N PRO A 371 7.41 56.59 0.21
CA PRO A 371 8.56 55.85 0.69
C PRO A 371 9.91 56.53 0.36
N VAL A 372 10.81 56.48 1.34
CA VAL A 372 12.22 56.85 1.20
C VAL A 372 12.99 55.75 0.46
N THR A 373 13.58 56.12 -0.67
CA THR A 373 14.53 55.25 -1.42
C THR A 373 15.89 55.30 -0.78
N ASP A 374 16.40 54.15 -0.36
CA ASP A 374 17.82 53.99 -0.05
C ASP A 374 18.47 53.09 -1.13
N LYS A 375 19.35 53.71 -1.93
CA LYS A 375 20.19 53.06 -2.93
C LYS A 375 21.52 52.81 -2.27
N ASN A 376 21.83 51.58 -1.95
CA ASN A 376 23.17 50.95 -1.98
C ASN A 376 23.19 49.68 -1.11
N ALA A 377 22.95 48.51 -1.72
CA ALA A 377 23.48 47.27 -1.22
C ALA A 377 23.73 46.35 -2.41
N GLY A 378 24.99 46.01 -2.57
CA GLY A 378 25.56 45.33 -3.71
C GLY A 378 24.92 43.97 -4.04
N HIS A 379 24.82 43.72 -5.31
CA HIS A 379 24.54 42.42 -5.88
C HIS A 379 25.53 41.36 -5.38
N LYS A 380 25.16 40.59 -4.38
CA LYS A 380 25.70 39.24 -4.19
C LYS A 380 24.75 38.27 -4.88
N ASN A 381 25.25 37.72 -6.00
CA ASN A 381 24.66 36.58 -6.67
C ASN A 381 24.39 35.43 -5.67
N LEU A 382 23.17 35.31 -5.21
CA LEU A 382 22.64 34.07 -4.64
C LEU A 382 22.33 33.13 -5.81
N ARG A 383 23.36 32.44 -6.30
CA ARG A 383 23.13 31.18 -6.98
C ARG A 383 22.43 30.29 -5.95
N SER A 384 21.12 30.07 -6.15
CA SER A 384 20.37 29.05 -5.47
C SER A 384 21.03 27.69 -5.82
N GLN A 385 21.84 27.20 -4.93
CA GLN A 385 22.19 25.79 -4.89
C GLN A 385 20.91 25.06 -4.47
N ASN A 386 20.16 24.59 -5.45
CA ASN A 386 19.11 23.60 -5.29
C ASN A 386 19.78 22.23 -5.02
N SER A 387 20.45 22.11 -3.88
CA SER A 387 20.73 20.82 -3.25
C SER A 387 19.41 20.42 -2.59
N GLY A 388 18.63 19.56 -3.24
CA GLY A 388 17.43 18.93 -2.69
C GLY A 388 17.80 18.07 -1.48
N GLU A 389 18.10 18.70 -0.38
CA GLU A 389 18.36 18.05 0.90
C GLU A 389 17.06 17.40 1.36
N LYS A 390 17.02 16.07 1.34
CA LYS A 390 15.90 15.28 1.85
C LYS A 390 15.79 15.56 3.34
N THR A 391 14.69 16.18 3.74
CA THR A 391 14.49 16.66 5.10
C THR A 391 13.61 15.68 5.88
N ILE A 392 14.08 15.26 7.07
CA ILE A 392 13.29 14.48 8.03
C ILE A 392 12.91 15.39 9.18
N HIS A 393 11.70 15.22 9.70
CA HIS A 393 11.25 15.82 10.95
C HIS A 393 10.55 14.73 11.78
N TRP A 394 10.87 14.67 13.06
CA TRP A 394 10.24 13.74 13.98
C TRP A 394 9.56 14.48 15.13
N ASN A 395 8.27 14.25 15.30
CA ASN A 395 7.46 14.72 16.41
C ASN A 395 7.06 13.53 17.30
N PRO A 396 7.72 13.33 18.45
CA PRO A 396 7.45 12.20 19.34
C PRO A 396 6.18 12.36 20.18
N THR A 397 5.71 13.58 20.37
CA THR A 397 4.54 13.89 21.21
C THR A 397 3.57 14.80 20.44
N PRO A 398 2.70 14.22 19.60
CA PRO A 398 1.67 15.01 18.93
C PRO A 398 0.78 15.75 19.97
N ASP A 399 0.63 17.04 19.78
CA ASP A 399 -0.10 17.95 20.65
C ASP A 399 -1.50 18.30 20.11
N ALA A 400 -2.17 19.27 20.76
CA ALA A 400 -3.50 19.74 20.36
C ALA A 400 -3.54 20.34 18.94
N ASP A 401 -2.41 20.80 18.41
CA ASP A 401 -2.31 21.38 17.07
C ASP A 401 -1.96 20.35 15.99
N LEU A 402 -1.91 19.06 16.33
CA LEU A 402 -1.58 17.96 15.40
C LEU A 402 -2.31 18.07 14.06
N TYR A 403 -3.64 18.22 14.08
CA TYR A 403 -4.42 18.24 12.84
C TYR A 403 -4.18 19.49 12.00
N ARG A 404 -3.87 20.62 12.66
CA ARG A 404 -3.43 21.86 11.96
C ARG A 404 -2.07 21.65 11.30
N ALA A 405 -1.15 21.00 11.98
CA ALA A 405 0.15 20.66 11.42
C ALA A 405 0.03 19.69 10.25
N LEU A 406 -0.88 18.73 10.32
CA LEU A 406 -1.13 17.76 9.25
C LEU A 406 -1.84 18.38 8.04
N ILE A 407 -2.68 19.41 8.19
CA ILE A 407 -3.33 20.07 7.05
C ILE A 407 -2.43 21.14 6.42
N ALA A 408 -1.50 21.73 7.16
CA ALA A 408 -0.66 22.83 6.68
C ALA A 408 0.06 22.53 5.35
N PRO A 409 0.62 21.34 5.10
CA PRO A 409 1.24 21.06 3.81
C PRO A 409 0.25 20.95 2.64
N TYR A 410 -1.07 20.87 2.89
CA TYR A 410 -2.10 20.98 1.85
C TYR A 410 -2.43 22.43 1.48
N GLN A 411 -1.84 23.43 2.18
CA GLN A 411 -2.11 24.85 1.93
C GLN A 411 -1.99 25.26 0.45
N PRO A 412 -0.95 24.86 -0.31
CA PRO A 412 -0.85 25.18 -1.75
C PRO A 412 -2.02 24.63 -2.57
N TYR A 413 -2.54 23.44 -2.18
CA TYR A 413 -3.73 22.86 -2.81
C TYR A 413 -4.99 23.65 -2.46
N LEU A 414 -5.18 24.04 -1.19
CA LEU A 414 -6.33 24.80 -0.72
C LEU A 414 -6.38 26.20 -1.33
N GLU A 415 -5.23 26.86 -1.50
CA GLU A 415 -5.11 28.16 -2.17
C GLU A 415 -5.46 28.05 -3.65
N LYS A 416 -4.96 27.00 -4.32
CA LYS A 416 -5.21 26.79 -5.74
C LYS A 416 -6.69 26.46 -6.03
N LEU A 417 -7.42 25.85 -5.09
CA LEU A 417 -8.87 25.64 -5.20
C LEU A 417 -9.68 26.95 -5.24
N GLN A 418 -9.13 28.05 -4.76
CA GLN A 418 -9.80 29.38 -4.79
C GLN A 418 -9.63 30.09 -6.14
N ASP A 419 -8.73 29.58 -6.98
CA ASP A 419 -8.53 30.10 -8.32
C ASP A 419 -9.52 29.45 -9.30
N ALA A 420 -10.54 30.19 -9.72
CA ALA A 420 -11.56 29.73 -10.65
C ALA A 420 -11.00 29.31 -12.03
N ALA A 421 -9.77 29.71 -12.36
CA ALA A 421 -9.08 29.34 -13.59
C ALA A 421 -8.20 28.08 -13.43
N ALA A 422 -8.12 27.51 -12.22
CA ALA A 422 -7.27 26.36 -11.96
C ALA A 422 -7.69 25.13 -12.77
N ASN A 423 -6.74 24.57 -13.53
CA ASN A 423 -6.96 23.34 -14.28
C ASN A 423 -7.08 22.14 -13.32
N PRO A 424 -8.08 21.23 -13.50
CA PRO A 424 -8.21 20.02 -12.70
C PRO A 424 -6.93 19.17 -12.59
N GLN A 425 -6.15 19.05 -13.66
CA GLN A 425 -4.89 18.31 -13.65
C GLN A 425 -3.83 18.98 -12.75
N GLU A 426 -3.78 20.31 -12.72
CA GLU A 426 -2.88 21.04 -11.82
C GLU A 426 -3.29 20.91 -10.35
N LEU A 427 -4.59 20.90 -10.07
CA LEU A 427 -5.12 20.63 -8.73
C LEU A 427 -4.76 19.24 -8.26
N LEU A 428 -4.95 18.22 -9.12
CA LEU A 428 -4.52 16.84 -8.85
C LEU A 428 -3.01 16.75 -8.58
N ASN A 429 -2.20 17.38 -9.43
CA ASN A 429 -0.74 17.39 -9.27
C ASN A 429 -0.32 18.07 -7.95
N THR A 430 -1.02 19.15 -7.56
CA THR A 430 -0.73 19.87 -6.32
C THR A 430 -1.16 19.05 -5.10
N TYR A 431 -2.32 18.41 -5.16
CA TYR A 431 -2.80 17.51 -4.13
C TYR A 431 -1.84 16.31 -3.91
N ASP A 432 -1.26 15.76 -4.98
CA ASP A 432 -0.33 14.63 -4.91
C ASP A 432 1.08 14.98 -4.42
N GLN A 433 1.40 16.28 -4.20
CA GLN A 433 2.68 16.67 -3.61
C GLN A 433 2.84 16.22 -2.15
N TYR A 434 1.75 15.97 -1.45
CA TYR A 434 1.75 15.61 -0.03
C TYR A 434 0.76 14.50 0.27
N ARG A 435 1.13 13.60 1.18
CA ARG A 435 0.25 12.52 1.64
C ARG A 435 0.49 12.16 3.10
N ILE A 436 -0.60 11.95 3.85
CA ILE A 436 -0.55 11.42 5.21
C ILE A 436 -0.74 9.91 5.13
N LEU A 437 0.17 9.16 5.74
CA LEU A 437 0.17 7.70 5.78
C LEU A 437 0.05 7.22 7.22
N CYS A 438 -0.97 6.41 7.51
CA CYS A 438 -1.26 5.90 8.84
C CYS A 438 -1.02 4.39 8.93
N ALA A 439 -0.62 3.91 10.10
CA ALA A 439 -0.52 2.47 10.35
C ALA A 439 -1.90 1.79 10.30
N GLY A 440 -2.93 2.42 10.84
CA GLY A 440 -4.26 1.85 10.97
C GLY A 440 -5.39 2.87 10.80
N HIS A 441 -6.61 2.43 11.12
CA HIS A 441 -7.82 3.23 10.94
C HIS A 441 -8.31 3.92 12.21
N HIS A 442 -7.91 3.42 13.38
CA HIS A 442 -8.39 3.86 14.70
C HIS A 442 -7.32 4.68 15.44
N GLY A 443 -7.72 5.35 16.53
CA GLY A 443 -6.86 6.20 17.32
C GLY A 443 -6.71 7.63 16.80
N ALA A 444 -5.96 8.47 17.52
CA ALA A 444 -5.74 9.87 17.18
C ALA A 444 -4.96 10.04 15.86
N LEU A 445 -4.03 9.13 15.57
CA LEU A 445 -3.23 9.07 14.36
C LEU A 445 -3.77 8.07 13.32
N GLY A 446 -5.00 7.57 13.52
CA GLY A 446 -5.69 6.70 12.57
C GLY A 446 -6.36 7.47 11.43
N THR A 447 -6.51 6.82 10.25
CA THR A 447 -7.06 7.46 9.04
C THR A 447 -8.43 8.06 9.27
N ARG A 448 -9.32 7.42 10.04
CA ARG A 448 -10.69 7.90 10.29
C ARG A 448 -10.70 9.24 11.00
N ARG A 449 -9.92 9.35 12.07
CA ARG A 449 -9.88 10.57 12.89
C ARG A 449 -9.19 11.71 12.14
N ILE A 450 -8.08 11.43 11.47
CA ILE A 450 -7.35 12.42 10.68
C ILE A 450 -8.24 12.92 9.52
N ASN A 451 -8.83 12.04 8.74
CA ASN A 451 -9.70 12.44 7.62
C ASN A 451 -10.88 13.29 8.10
N ALA A 452 -11.56 12.90 9.19
CA ALA A 452 -12.67 13.68 9.75
C ALA A 452 -12.22 15.08 10.21
N ALA A 453 -11.08 15.17 10.90
CA ALA A 453 -10.54 16.46 11.38
C ALA A 453 -10.10 17.35 10.21
N LEU A 454 -9.38 16.81 9.23
CA LEU A 454 -8.90 17.57 8.07
C LEU A 454 -10.06 18.03 7.18
N ARG A 455 -11.08 17.18 7.01
CA ARG A 455 -12.32 17.56 6.33
C ARG A 455 -12.96 18.80 6.96
N GLN A 456 -13.13 18.81 8.28
CA GLN A 456 -13.70 19.95 8.99
C GLN A 456 -12.85 21.22 8.84
N LEU A 457 -11.52 21.09 8.93
CA LEU A 457 -10.60 22.20 8.72
C LEU A 457 -10.69 22.75 7.29
N HIS A 458 -10.76 21.86 6.30
CA HIS A 458 -10.89 22.24 4.90
C HIS A 458 -12.22 22.95 4.63
N GLN A 459 -13.36 22.39 5.09
CA GLN A 459 -14.68 23.01 4.94
C GLN A 459 -14.71 24.42 5.55
N ARG A 460 -14.15 24.60 6.75
CA ARG A 460 -14.05 25.90 7.41
C ARG A 460 -13.19 26.89 6.61
N ALA A 461 -12.05 26.43 6.08
CA ALA A 461 -11.15 27.27 5.29
C ALA A 461 -11.82 27.77 4.00
N GLN A 462 -12.70 26.99 3.41
CA GLN A 462 -13.46 27.35 2.20
C GLN A 462 -14.79 28.07 2.49
N GLY A 463 -15.22 28.15 3.75
CA GLY A 463 -16.56 28.65 4.10
C GLY A 463 -17.68 27.73 3.60
N ALA A 464 -17.37 26.44 3.31
CA ALA A 464 -18.34 25.48 2.82
C ALA A 464 -19.28 25.02 3.93
N ASP A 465 -20.52 24.65 3.54
CA ASP A 465 -21.50 24.07 4.47
C ASP A 465 -20.98 22.72 5.02
N THR A 466 -20.83 22.65 6.33
CA THR A 466 -20.30 21.47 7.02
C THR A 466 -21.28 20.30 7.00
N SER A 467 -22.54 20.49 6.61
CA SER A 467 -23.55 19.44 6.46
C SER A 467 -23.42 18.66 5.15
N LEU A 468 -22.68 19.19 4.17
CA LEU A 468 -22.53 18.54 2.87
C LEU A 468 -21.66 17.30 2.95
N ALA A 469 -22.18 16.18 2.47
CA ALA A 469 -21.45 14.92 2.36
C ALA A 469 -20.29 15.04 1.36
N TYR A 470 -20.46 15.79 0.27
CA TYR A 470 -19.46 16.05 -0.74
C TYR A 470 -19.45 17.54 -1.10
N TYR A 471 -18.29 18.08 -1.41
CA TYR A 471 -18.10 19.51 -1.71
C TYR A 471 -16.90 19.71 -2.64
N HIS A 472 -16.82 20.86 -3.27
CA HIS A 472 -15.72 21.22 -4.16
C HIS A 472 -14.37 21.14 -3.44
N GLY A 473 -13.41 20.45 -4.04
CA GLY A 473 -12.07 20.25 -3.48
C GLY A 473 -11.95 19.09 -2.49
N LEU A 474 -13.01 18.31 -2.23
CA LEU A 474 -12.89 17.14 -1.33
C LEU A 474 -12.06 16.02 -1.98
N PRO A 475 -10.93 15.59 -1.38
CA PRO A 475 -10.20 14.42 -1.85
C PRO A 475 -10.94 13.14 -1.49
N LEU A 476 -11.11 12.25 -2.47
CA LEU A 476 -11.76 10.94 -2.30
C LEU A 476 -10.88 9.80 -2.82
N MET A 477 -11.06 8.62 -2.23
CA MET A 477 -10.48 7.35 -2.67
C MET A 477 -11.57 6.35 -2.97
N ILE A 478 -11.39 5.60 -4.05
CA ILE A 478 -12.22 4.46 -4.43
C ILE A 478 -11.85 3.25 -3.56
N LEU A 479 -12.86 2.58 -2.98
CA LEU A 479 -12.68 1.41 -2.11
C LEU A 479 -12.87 0.07 -2.83
N GLU A 480 -13.62 0.06 -3.93
CA GLU A 480 -13.95 -1.14 -4.69
C GLU A 480 -13.73 -0.93 -6.18
N ASN A 481 -13.40 -2.01 -6.90
CA ASN A 481 -13.21 -1.92 -8.34
C ASN A 481 -14.55 -1.74 -9.06
N ASP A 482 -14.65 -0.74 -9.93
CA ASP A 482 -15.71 -0.60 -10.92
C ASP A 482 -15.14 -0.73 -12.33
N HIS A 483 -15.19 -1.94 -12.88
CA HIS A 483 -14.63 -2.23 -14.20
C HIS A 483 -15.37 -1.53 -15.34
N ARG A 484 -16.65 -1.13 -15.14
CA ARG A 484 -17.42 -0.43 -16.17
C ARG A 484 -16.96 0.99 -16.33
N GLN A 485 -16.58 1.62 -15.22
CA GLN A 485 -16.07 2.99 -15.18
C GLN A 485 -14.53 3.03 -15.17
N GLN A 486 -13.85 1.88 -15.22
CA GLN A 486 -12.40 1.73 -15.14
C GLN A 486 -11.81 2.33 -13.86
N LEU A 487 -12.55 2.29 -12.75
CA LEU A 487 -12.12 2.74 -11.43
C LEU A 487 -11.59 1.55 -10.63
N TYR A 488 -10.50 1.76 -9.94
CA TYR A 488 -9.86 0.69 -9.17
C TYR A 488 -9.72 1.06 -7.69
N ASN A 489 -9.78 0.03 -6.85
CA ASN A 489 -9.55 0.20 -5.42
C ASN A 489 -8.18 0.85 -5.16
N GLY A 490 -8.19 1.95 -4.40
CA GLY A 490 -7.01 2.75 -4.11
C GLY A 490 -6.81 3.95 -5.04
N ASP A 491 -7.59 4.09 -6.13
CA ASP A 491 -7.56 5.29 -6.95
C ASP A 491 -7.99 6.50 -6.10
N THR A 492 -7.23 7.57 -6.17
CA THR A 492 -7.48 8.81 -5.44
C THR A 492 -7.71 9.96 -6.42
N GLY A 493 -8.69 10.79 -6.13
CA GLY A 493 -9.04 11.96 -6.92
C GLY A 493 -9.60 13.09 -6.07
N ILE A 494 -10.05 14.14 -6.71
CA ILE A 494 -10.65 15.31 -6.08
C ILE A 494 -12.04 15.58 -6.66
N CYS A 495 -12.98 15.94 -5.79
CA CYS A 495 -14.30 16.41 -6.22
C CYS A 495 -14.18 17.84 -6.72
N LEU A 496 -14.60 18.11 -7.94
CA LEU A 496 -14.72 19.47 -8.46
C LEU A 496 -16.16 19.69 -8.93
N GLU A 497 -16.67 20.87 -8.72
CA GLU A 497 -17.98 21.29 -9.18
C GLU A 497 -17.86 22.01 -10.51
N ASP A 498 -18.66 21.60 -11.48
CA ASP A 498 -18.83 22.24 -12.77
C ASP A 498 -20.32 22.46 -13.10
N ASP A 499 -20.64 22.90 -14.31
CA ASP A 499 -22.02 23.12 -14.77
C ASP A 499 -22.92 21.87 -14.71
N ASN A 500 -22.33 20.67 -14.60
CA ASN A 500 -23.02 19.39 -14.51
C ASN A 500 -23.10 18.86 -13.07
N GLY A 501 -22.66 19.65 -12.08
CA GLY A 501 -22.59 19.30 -10.67
C GLY A 501 -21.24 18.71 -10.23
N LEU A 502 -21.21 18.03 -9.08
CA LEU A 502 -19.99 17.47 -8.53
C LEU A 502 -19.48 16.28 -9.34
N GLN A 503 -18.23 16.37 -9.77
CA GLN A 503 -17.52 15.35 -10.53
C GLN A 503 -16.27 14.89 -9.78
N LEU A 504 -15.97 13.59 -9.82
CA LEU A 504 -14.70 13.05 -9.33
C LEU A 504 -13.68 13.07 -10.46
N HIS A 505 -12.64 13.89 -10.29
CA HIS A 505 -11.48 13.95 -11.19
C HIS A 505 -10.37 13.04 -10.68
N LEU A 506 -9.91 12.13 -11.52
CA LEU A 506 -8.85 11.17 -11.24
C LEU A 506 -7.70 11.33 -12.25
N PRO A 507 -6.45 11.09 -11.86
CA PRO A 507 -5.32 11.20 -12.79
C PRO A 507 -5.48 10.31 -14.02
N GLY A 508 -5.52 10.93 -15.23
CA GLY A 508 -5.63 10.21 -16.51
C GLY A 508 -6.95 9.50 -16.77
N HIS A 509 -8.03 9.96 -16.12
CA HIS A 509 -9.40 9.52 -16.38
C HIS A 509 -10.27 10.70 -16.82
N GLU A 510 -11.33 10.40 -17.57
CA GLU A 510 -12.40 11.37 -17.77
C GLU A 510 -13.12 11.63 -16.44
N PRO A 511 -13.63 12.86 -16.21
CA PRO A 511 -14.39 13.16 -15.00
C PRO A 511 -15.60 12.24 -14.82
N VAL A 512 -15.80 11.74 -13.62
CA VAL A 512 -16.93 10.85 -13.31
C VAL A 512 -17.95 11.59 -12.44
N PRO A 513 -19.20 11.73 -12.89
CA PRO A 513 -20.26 12.32 -12.08
C PRO A 513 -20.42 11.59 -10.74
N LEU A 514 -20.32 12.33 -9.63
CA LEU A 514 -20.36 11.72 -8.29
C LEU A 514 -21.68 10.99 -8.04
N ALA A 515 -22.77 11.46 -8.66
CA ALA A 515 -24.09 10.82 -8.60
C ALA A 515 -24.13 9.41 -9.20
N ARG A 516 -23.14 9.03 -10.02
CA ARG A 516 -23.04 7.67 -10.60
C ARG A 516 -22.24 6.71 -9.70
N LEU A 517 -21.57 7.22 -8.67
CA LEU A 517 -20.76 6.42 -7.77
C LEU A 517 -21.58 5.99 -6.55
N ASN A 518 -21.33 4.78 -6.07
CA ASN A 518 -21.92 4.32 -4.82
C ASN A 518 -21.18 5.00 -3.65
N PRO A 519 -21.86 5.79 -2.80
CA PRO A 519 -21.24 6.43 -1.64
C PRO A 519 -20.52 5.47 -0.69
N ALA A 520 -21.00 4.21 -0.58
CA ALA A 520 -20.37 3.19 0.28
C ALA A 520 -18.99 2.75 -0.22
N THR A 521 -18.67 2.99 -1.50
CA THR A 521 -17.37 2.67 -2.10
C THR A 521 -16.41 3.87 -2.15
N LEU A 522 -16.73 4.95 -1.46
CA LEU A 522 -15.92 6.17 -1.38
C LEU A 522 -15.49 6.45 0.05
N THR A 523 -14.29 7.01 0.20
CA THR A 523 -13.80 7.50 1.48
C THR A 523 -12.94 8.74 1.30
N ASP A 524 -12.87 9.60 2.32
CA ASP A 524 -11.98 10.76 2.31
C ASP A 524 -10.52 10.33 2.18
N ALA A 525 -9.72 11.09 1.45
CA ALA A 525 -8.36 10.71 1.05
C ALA A 525 -7.26 11.70 1.44
N TYR A 526 -7.42 12.50 2.50
CA TYR A 526 -6.31 13.27 3.08
C TYR A 526 -5.26 12.34 3.70
N ALA A 527 -5.73 11.32 4.42
CA ALA A 527 -4.90 10.30 5.02
C ALA A 527 -5.28 8.91 4.50
N LEU A 528 -4.27 8.12 4.16
CA LEU A 528 -4.40 6.74 3.69
C LEU A 528 -3.69 5.79 4.65
N SER A 529 -4.08 4.51 4.66
CA SER A 529 -3.24 3.51 5.32
C SER A 529 -1.96 3.27 4.50
N ILE A 530 -0.87 2.89 5.16
CA ILE A 530 0.39 2.55 4.50
C ILE A 530 0.16 1.44 3.46
N HIS A 531 -0.70 0.46 3.74
CA HIS A 531 -1.08 -0.59 2.79
C HIS A 531 -1.68 -0.01 1.49
N LYS A 532 -2.59 0.97 1.60
CA LYS A 532 -3.22 1.62 0.43
C LYS A 532 -2.26 2.53 -0.35
N SER A 533 -1.10 2.84 0.21
CA SER A 533 -0.05 3.61 -0.47
C SER A 533 0.93 2.74 -1.26
N GLN A 534 0.84 1.40 -1.16
CA GLN A 534 1.70 0.51 -1.93
C GLN A 534 1.57 0.79 -3.43
N GLY A 535 2.68 0.70 -4.16
CA GLY A 535 2.75 1.14 -5.56
C GLY A 535 2.70 2.67 -5.78
N SER A 536 2.63 3.49 -4.72
CA SER A 536 2.62 4.96 -4.80
C SER A 536 3.84 5.57 -4.12
N GLU A 537 4.19 6.79 -4.52
CA GLU A 537 5.26 7.57 -3.90
C GLU A 537 4.94 9.05 -4.00
N TYR A 538 5.32 9.80 -2.98
CA TYR A 538 4.97 11.21 -2.85
C TYR A 538 6.21 12.06 -2.56
N PRO A 539 6.30 13.30 -3.06
CA PRO A 539 7.39 14.22 -2.74
C PRO A 539 7.52 14.47 -1.24
N HIS A 540 6.40 14.58 -0.54
CA HIS A 540 6.33 14.78 0.90
C HIS A 540 5.36 13.79 1.55
N VAL A 541 5.81 13.11 2.60
CA VAL A 541 5.02 12.15 3.38
C VAL A 541 4.99 12.57 4.85
N ALA A 542 3.79 12.58 5.44
CA ALA A 542 3.62 12.56 6.88
C ALA A 542 3.27 11.13 7.32
N LEU A 543 4.14 10.50 8.09
CA LEU A 543 3.94 9.17 8.64
C LEU A 543 3.36 9.28 10.05
N ALA A 544 2.11 8.81 10.23
CA ALA A 544 1.36 8.89 11.48
C ALA A 544 1.17 7.47 12.05
N LEU A 545 1.86 7.18 13.15
CA LEU A 545 1.87 5.85 13.79
C LEU A 545 1.25 5.96 15.18
N ASP A 546 0.06 5.40 15.34
CA ASP A 546 -0.69 5.37 16.60
C ASP A 546 -0.28 4.15 17.42
N GLU A 547 -0.04 4.34 18.72
CA GLU A 547 0.28 3.24 19.64
C GLU A 547 -0.85 2.21 19.71
N HIS A 548 -2.11 2.63 19.56
CA HIS A 548 -3.26 1.70 19.52
C HIS A 548 -3.24 0.76 18.30
N ALA A 549 -2.38 1.01 17.35
CA ALA A 549 -2.17 0.14 16.18
C ALA A 549 -1.06 -0.91 16.41
N GLU A 550 -0.69 -1.24 17.66
CA GLU A 550 0.43 -2.14 18.01
C GLU A 550 0.48 -3.43 17.17
N ARG A 551 -0.67 -4.06 16.93
CA ARG A 551 -0.74 -5.29 16.12
C ARG A 551 -0.36 -5.10 14.65
N LEU A 552 -0.43 -3.87 14.13
CA LEU A 552 -0.08 -3.53 12.75
C LEU A 552 1.33 -2.95 12.65
N LEU A 553 1.89 -2.47 13.77
CA LEU A 553 3.22 -1.86 13.81
C LEU A 553 4.27 -2.97 13.60
N SER A 554 4.89 -2.95 12.45
CA SER A 554 5.99 -3.85 12.10
C SER A 554 7.10 -3.12 11.37
N ARG A 555 8.24 -3.77 11.28
CA ARG A 555 9.41 -3.25 10.58
C ARG A 555 9.12 -3.01 9.10
N GLU A 556 8.44 -3.94 8.45
CA GLU A 556 8.05 -3.87 7.04
C GLU A 556 7.02 -2.76 6.80
N LEU A 557 6.08 -2.55 7.75
CA LEU A 557 5.14 -1.43 7.70
C LEU A 557 5.89 -0.10 7.77
N LEU A 558 6.80 0.03 8.73
CA LEU A 558 7.60 1.24 8.93
C LEU A 558 8.51 1.50 7.72
N TYR A 559 9.21 0.48 7.23
CA TYR A 559 10.03 0.55 6.03
C TYR A 559 9.21 0.97 4.81
N THR A 560 8.05 0.35 4.60
CA THR A 560 7.16 0.69 3.49
C THR A 560 6.71 2.15 3.58
N GLY A 561 6.28 2.63 4.76
CA GLY A 561 5.84 4.01 4.97
C GLY A 561 6.94 5.03 4.72
N ILE A 562 8.13 4.83 5.28
CA ILE A 562 9.29 5.71 5.11
C ILE A 562 9.70 5.81 3.64
N THR A 563 9.73 4.69 2.93
CA THR A 563 10.16 4.62 1.54
C THR A 563 9.14 5.15 0.53
N ARG A 564 7.91 5.52 0.96
CA ARG A 564 6.96 6.27 0.10
C ARG A 564 7.38 7.70 -0.13
N SER A 565 8.24 8.27 0.71
CA SER A 565 8.74 9.64 0.55
C SER A 565 9.85 9.73 -0.49
N LYS A 566 9.73 10.68 -1.43
CA LYS A 566 10.80 11.02 -2.39
C LYS A 566 11.74 12.12 -1.87
N GLY A 567 11.25 12.97 -0.99
CA GLY A 567 11.98 14.18 -0.53
C GLY A 567 11.85 14.43 0.94
N ARG A 568 10.69 14.89 1.41
CA ARG A 568 10.45 15.25 2.80
C ARG A 568 9.65 14.16 3.54
N LEU A 569 10.07 13.86 4.76
CA LEU A 569 9.43 12.89 5.65
C LEU A 569 9.19 13.53 7.02
N ASP A 570 7.91 13.69 7.38
CA ASP A 570 7.51 14.13 8.72
C ASP A 570 6.96 12.90 9.47
N ILE A 571 7.51 12.59 10.66
CA ILE A 571 7.11 11.43 11.45
C ILE A 571 6.37 11.91 12.69
N TYR A 572 5.15 11.44 12.88
CA TYR A 572 4.30 11.65 14.05
C TYR A 572 4.11 10.31 14.75
N ALA A 573 4.98 10.03 15.71
CA ALA A 573 5.00 8.77 16.45
C ALA A 573 5.79 8.91 17.74
N SER A 574 5.36 8.26 18.81
CA SER A 574 6.15 8.15 20.03
C SER A 574 7.43 7.34 19.80
N ALA A 575 8.42 7.54 20.68
CA ALA A 575 9.66 6.76 20.64
C ALA A 575 9.40 5.26 20.79
N ASP A 576 8.45 4.90 21.68
CA ASP A 576 8.10 3.51 21.94
C ASP A 576 7.41 2.86 20.74
N ALA A 577 6.49 3.57 20.05
CA ALA A 577 5.87 3.08 18.83
C ALA A 577 6.90 2.81 17.72
N LEU A 578 7.85 3.71 17.52
CA LEU A 578 8.94 3.55 16.53
C LEU A 578 9.87 2.39 16.90
N LYS A 579 10.29 2.33 18.16
CA LYS A 579 11.17 1.26 18.66
C LYS A 579 10.53 -0.10 18.52
N ASN A 580 9.28 -0.24 18.96
CA ASN A 580 8.51 -1.48 18.87
C ASN A 580 8.26 -1.89 17.43
N ALA A 581 7.85 -0.96 16.57
CA ALA A 581 7.67 -1.22 15.14
C ALA A 581 8.96 -1.74 14.48
N ALA A 582 10.08 -1.08 14.72
CA ALA A 582 11.37 -1.46 14.14
C ALA A 582 11.88 -2.82 14.66
N ALA A 583 11.60 -3.15 15.93
CA ALA A 583 12.00 -4.41 16.54
C ALA A 583 11.10 -5.60 16.13
N THR A 584 9.88 -5.34 15.66
CA THR A 584 8.88 -6.37 15.39
C THR A 584 8.83 -6.69 13.89
N PRO A 585 9.41 -7.81 13.41
CA PRO A 585 9.24 -8.23 12.03
C PRO A 585 7.82 -8.75 11.79
N THR A 586 7.28 -8.51 10.61
CA THR A 586 6.03 -9.14 10.17
C THR A 586 6.30 -10.64 10.03
N ARG A 587 5.77 -11.44 10.94
CA ARG A 587 5.81 -12.89 10.82
C ARG A 587 4.51 -13.37 10.19
N ARG A 588 4.61 -13.93 8.99
CA ARG A 588 3.51 -14.64 8.34
C ARG A 588 3.79 -16.13 8.37
N HIS A 589 2.85 -16.87 8.93
CA HIS A 589 2.92 -18.32 8.92
C HIS A 589 2.39 -18.83 7.58
N THR A 590 3.34 -19.20 6.70
CA THR A 590 3.08 -19.74 5.36
C THR A 590 3.71 -21.13 5.24
N GLY A 591 3.11 -21.97 4.41
CA GLY A 591 3.59 -23.32 4.17
C GLY A 591 4.38 -23.47 2.87
N LEU A 592 4.48 -22.42 2.03
CA LEU A 592 5.10 -22.53 0.72
C LEU A 592 6.56 -23.00 0.78
N ALA A 593 7.37 -22.42 1.68
CA ALA A 593 8.76 -22.83 1.88
C ALA A 593 8.84 -24.32 2.30
N TRP A 594 7.99 -24.74 3.24
CA TRP A 594 7.91 -26.15 3.66
C TRP A 594 7.54 -27.07 2.51
N HIS A 595 6.57 -26.69 1.66
CA HIS A 595 6.17 -27.48 0.49
C HIS A 595 7.25 -27.55 -0.58
N LEU A 596 8.11 -26.53 -0.71
CA LEU A 596 9.27 -26.56 -1.61
C LEU A 596 10.29 -27.62 -1.18
N ASP A 597 10.48 -27.81 0.14
CA ASP A 597 11.37 -28.84 0.70
C ASP A 597 10.75 -30.24 0.74
N HIS A 598 9.42 -30.32 0.88
CA HIS A 598 8.68 -31.57 1.04
C HIS A 598 7.72 -31.79 -0.14
N PRO A 599 8.20 -32.44 -1.23
CA PRO A 599 7.39 -32.67 -2.42
C PRO A 599 6.10 -33.42 -2.10
N TYR A 600 4.97 -32.86 -2.48
CA TYR A 600 3.68 -33.53 -2.43
C TYR A 600 3.71 -34.75 -3.38
N LYS A 601 3.50 -35.92 -2.84
CA LYS A 601 3.30 -37.15 -3.64
C LYS A 601 1.83 -37.16 -4.06
N ALA A 602 1.54 -36.62 -5.24
CA ALA A 602 0.20 -36.78 -5.80
C ALA A 602 -0.13 -38.26 -5.87
N GLN A 603 -1.21 -38.69 -5.21
CA GLN A 603 -1.75 -40.02 -5.44
C GLN A 603 -2.11 -40.08 -6.94
N THR A 604 -1.37 -40.84 -7.70
CA THR A 604 -1.77 -41.26 -9.05
C THR A 604 -3.02 -42.11 -8.86
N ASN A 605 -4.19 -41.48 -9.04
CA ASN A 605 -5.42 -42.24 -9.23
C ASN A 605 -5.26 -43.05 -10.52
N HIS A 606 -5.01 -44.33 -10.36
CA HIS A 606 -5.16 -45.33 -11.41
C HIS A 606 -6.63 -45.60 -11.66
#